data_af560deb7d501410f2ac9e7b76065e0f
#
_entry.id   af560deb7d501410f2ac9e7b76065e0f
#
_cell.length_a   1.000
_cell.length_b   1.000
_cell.length_c   1.000
_cell.angle_alpha   90.00
_cell.angle_beta   90.00
_cell.angle_gamma   90.00
#
_symmetry.space_group_name_H-M   'P 1'
#
loop_
_entity.id
_entity.type
_entity.pdbx_description
1 polymer ?
#
loop_
_entity_poly.entity_id
_entity_poly.type
_entity_poly.pdbx_seq_one_letter_code
_entity_poly.pdbx_strand_id
1 'polypeptide(L)'
;MLLFQPVDEFPLRSLPPLIRDAVIEAQQITQAPMGLVASSALGAVSLVCQHQIDVCRLNNLRGPVSLFLLTLAESGERKTAVDKLLMEPLYQQEILLYSRYQNELNTWKNKEELLKVQKKALLSKLNKELRKGADESETLRQLEALQKSCAEKPVRYKFIFNDATTAAIKEQLCGEWRSVGIMSDEAGMIFDGYTLSELPFINKMWDGSVLSVDRKNEPEFLIENARMTLSLMVQPGLFDRYMERKGSVARDSGFLARCLISKPATTQGTRFINGAVTPGESLTAFYERLMEIARDSIDKTSKDERYCLHFSPEAQKIFIEHYNALERDLSPSGPLSAFRGHVSKKTENIARIAALFQYFSHGEGKVTADIMTSAIEISSWYTDEYKKLFALPDESELQRQDAQELLDWLIEECRGECPPRVKKNYILQCGPGRFRNRKKLNALLNILASQLKLSIEREGKTTYVLLSDVNNITLSELKACYDQGYHSHKLREWKEQLFRP
;
A
#
# COMPACT_ATOMS: atom_id res chain seq x y z
N MET A 1 -9.87 6.89 -36.35
CA MET A 1 -8.83 7.19 -35.36
C MET A 1 -9.13 6.36 -34.14
N LEU A 2 -8.62 5.13 -34.08
CA LEU A 2 -8.77 4.23 -32.93
C LEU A 2 -7.90 4.80 -31.82
N LEU A 3 -8.54 5.35 -30.79
CA LEU A 3 -7.90 5.75 -29.55
C LEU A 3 -7.38 4.47 -28.90
N PHE A 4 -6.08 4.25 -28.97
CA PHE A 4 -5.38 3.34 -28.09
C PHE A 4 -5.62 3.84 -26.66
N GLN A 5 -6.51 3.22 -25.91
CA GLN A 5 -6.55 3.40 -24.47
C GLN A 5 -5.26 2.74 -23.91
N PRO A 6 -4.45 3.49 -23.16
CA PRO A 6 -3.31 2.86 -22.49
C PRO A 6 -3.86 1.79 -21.53
N VAL A 7 -3.26 0.61 -21.58
CA VAL A 7 -3.65 -0.61 -20.82
C VAL A 7 -3.51 -0.42 -19.27
N ASP A 8 -3.18 0.77 -18.80
CA ASP A 8 -2.81 1.09 -17.42
C ASP A 8 -3.75 2.07 -16.69
N GLU A 9 -4.88 2.44 -17.27
CA GLU A 9 -5.77 3.40 -16.61
C GLU A 9 -6.60 2.75 -15.51
N PHE A 10 -6.71 3.47 -14.37
CA PHE A 10 -7.61 3.08 -13.29
C PHE A 10 -9.05 2.98 -13.81
N PRO A 11 -9.83 1.92 -13.47
CA PRO A 11 -11.18 1.69 -14.01
C PRO A 11 -12.20 2.64 -13.36
N LEU A 12 -12.19 3.91 -13.73
CA LEU A 12 -13.06 4.96 -13.18
C LEU A 12 -14.54 4.62 -13.26
N ARG A 13 -14.96 3.95 -14.36
CA ARG A 13 -16.37 3.59 -14.57
C ARG A 13 -16.90 2.61 -13.54
N SER A 14 -16.00 1.87 -12.89
CA SER A 14 -16.31 0.91 -11.85
C SER A 14 -16.43 1.55 -10.46
N LEU A 15 -16.15 2.85 -10.31
CA LEU A 15 -16.47 3.57 -9.09
C LEU A 15 -17.95 4.00 -9.10
N PRO A 16 -18.66 3.90 -7.96
CA PRO A 16 -19.98 4.51 -7.81
C PRO A 16 -19.96 6.01 -8.16
N PRO A 17 -21.04 6.56 -8.72
CA PRO A 17 -21.08 7.94 -9.22
C PRO A 17 -20.55 8.97 -8.22
N LEU A 18 -20.97 8.90 -6.96
CA LEU A 18 -20.56 9.84 -5.92
C LEU A 18 -19.03 9.83 -5.68
N ILE A 19 -18.41 8.66 -5.71
CA ILE A 19 -16.96 8.54 -5.54
C ILE A 19 -16.24 8.89 -6.84
N ARG A 20 -16.75 8.40 -7.97
CA ARG A 20 -16.16 8.62 -9.30
C ARG A 20 -16.06 10.09 -9.64
N ASP A 21 -17.16 10.82 -9.47
CA ASP A 21 -17.24 12.21 -9.89
C ASP A 21 -16.35 13.11 -9.00
N ALA A 22 -16.26 12.80 -7.70
CA ALA A 22 -15.29 13.43 -6.80
C ALA A 22 -13.82 13.12 -7.17
N VAL A 23 -13.52 11.86 -7.56
CA VAL A 23 -12.18 11.46 -8.02
C VAL A 23 -11.81 12.20 -9.32
N ILE A 24 -12.73 12.32 -10.26
CA ILE A 24 -12.51 13.07 -11.52
C ILE A 24 -12.23 14.54 -11.20
N GLU A 25 -13.04 15.18 -10.38
CA GLU A 25 -12.88 16.57 -10.01
C GLU A 25 -11.56 16.81 -9.24
N ALA A 26 -11.23 15.96 -8.27
CA ALA A 26 -9.96 16.02 -7.55
C ALA A 26 -8.75 15.83 -8.48
N GLN A 27 -8.86 14.96 -9.49
CA GLN A 27 -7.83 14.78 -10.50
C GLN A 27 -7.66 16.01 -11.37
N GLN A 28 -8.76 16.64 -11.81
CA GLN A 28 -8.72 17.88 -12.59
C GLN A 28 -8.04 19.03 -11.82
N ILE A 29 -8.31 19.14 -10.52
CA ILE A 29 -7.71 20.17 -9.65
C ILE A 29 -6.22 19.89 -9.43
N THR A 30 -5.86 18.66 -9.09
CA THR A 30 -4.49 18.30 -8.69
C THR A 30 -3.60 17.90 -9.84
N GLN A 31 -4.18 17.40 -10.95
CA GLN A 31 -3.51 16.76 -12.08
C GLN A 31 -2.59 15.59 -11.65
N ALA A 32 -2.90 14.98 -10.51
CA ALA A 32 -2.21 13.81 -10.00
C ALA A 32 -2.58 12.55 -10.80
N PRO A 33 -1.79 11.47 -10.73
CA PRO A 33 -2.15 10.20 -11.33
C PRO A 33 -3.50 9.68 -10.83
N MET A 34 -4.37 9.22 -11.74
CA MET A 34 -5.73 8.81 -11.42
C MET A 34 -5.80 7.73 -10.34
N GLY A 35 -4.95 6.71 -10.42
CA GLY A 35 -4.90 5.63 -9.42
C GLY A 35 -4.51 6.11 -8.02
N LEU A 36 -3.70 7.18 -7.92
CA LEU A 36 -3.35 7.82 -6.65
C LEU A 36 -4.57 8.52 -6.05
N VAL A 37 -5.28 9.32 -6.87
CA VAL A 37 -6.49 10.04 -6.43
C VAL A 37 -7.57 9.07 -5.98
N ALA A 38 -7.83 8.01 -6.78
CA ALA A 38 -8.81 6.99 -6.46
C ALA A 38 -8.46 6.22 -5.18
N SER A 39 -7.20 5.85 -4.99
CA SER A 39 -6.74 5.18 -3.76
C SER A 39 -6.95 6.06 -2.53
N SER A 40 -6.67 7.36 -2.61
CA SER A 40 -6.91 8.31 -1.51
C SER A 40 -8.41 8.42 -1.19
N ALA A 41 -9.27 8.54 -2.20
CA ALA A 41 -10.72 8.58 -2.02
C ALA A 41 -11.26 7.29 -1.35
N LEU A 42 -10.79 6.12 -1.80
CA LEU A 42 -11.13 4.83 -1.19
C LEU A 42 -10.67 4.74 0.27
N GLY A 43 -9.51 5.31 0.58
CA GLY A 43 -9.00 5.43 1.96
C GLY A 43 -9.94 6.24 2.85
N ALA A 44 -10.39 7.40 2.38
CA ALA A 44 -11.36 8.25 3.09
C ALA A 44 -12.69 7.54 3.32
N VAL A 45 -13.24 6.90 2.27
CA VAL A 45 -14.48 6.11 2.37
C VAL A 45 -14.33 4.95 3.35
N SER A 46 -13.23 4.21 3.28
CA SER A 46 -12.94 3.10 4.20
C SER A 46 -12.87 3.57 5.65
N LEU A 47 -12.21 4.69 5.91
CA LEU A 47 -12.03 5.26 7.24
C LEU A 47 -13.38 5.60 7.91
N VAL A 48 -14.29 6.24 7.20
CA VAL A 48 -15.57 6.67 7.80
C VAL A 48 -16.56 5.51 7.91
N CYS A 49 -16.59 4.59 6.95
CA CYS A 49 -17.56 3.50 6.93
C CYS A 49 -17.22 2.35 7.90
N GLN A 50 -15.94 2.11 8.20
CA GLN A 50 -15.50 0.95 8.97
C GLN A 50 -16.06 0.88 10.40
N HIS A 51 -16.50 2.00 10.97
CA HIS A 51 -17.15 2.02 12.29
C HIS A 51 -18.61 1.58 12.22
N GLN A 52 -19.29 1.84 11.11
CA GLN A 52 -20.72 1.65 10.93
C GLN A 52 -21.09 0.23 10.49
N ILE A 53 -20.24 -0.37 9.65
CA ILE A 53 -20.57 -1.58 8.92
C ILE A 53 -19.50 -2.67 8.99
N ASP A 54 -19.98 -3.91 8.84
CA ASP A 54 -19.20 -5.09 8.49
C ASP A 54 -19.77 -5.72 7.20
N VAL A 55 -19.05 -6.63 6.58
CA VAL A 55 -19.53 -7.42 5.45
C VAL A 55 -19.71 -8.89 5.82
N CYS A 56 -20.82 -9.46 5.43
CA CYS A 56 -21.13 -10.87 5.61
C CYS A 56 -20.95 -11.60 4.27
N ARG A 57 -19.86 -12.35 4.18
CA ARG A 57 -19.51 -13.19 3.01
C ARG A 57 -20.27 -14.51 3.05
N LEU A 58 -19.99 -15.39 2.07
CA LEU A 58 -20.53 -16.74 2.03
C LEU A 58 -20.32 -17.48 3.37
N ASN A 59 -21.24 -18.39 3.69
CA ASN A 59 -21.23 -19.16 4.93
C ASN A 59 -21.28 -18.31 6.22
N ASN A 60 -21.89 -17.12 6.14
CA ASN A 60 -22.02 -16.16 7.24
C ASN A 60 -20.67 -15.71 7.83
N LEU A 61 -19.62 -15.69 7.03
CA LEU A 61 -18.31 -15.18 7.44
C LEU A 61 -18.36 -13.65 7.52
N ARG A 62 -18.62 -13.14 8.73
CA ARG A 62 -18.59 -11.71 9.02
C ARG A 62 -17.16 -11.20 9.15
N GLY A 63 -16.87 -10.05 8.59
CA GLY A 63 -15.56 -9.41 8.66
C GLY A 63 -15.60 -7.90 8.46
N PRO A 64 -14.49 -7.21 8.79
CA PRO A 64 -14.36 -5.78 8.60
C PRO A 64 -14.45 -5.35 7.13
N VAL A 65 -14.75 -4.07 6.92
CA VAL A 65 -14.67 -3.41 5.59
C VAL A 65 -13.43 -2.55 5.42
N SER A 66 -12.58 -2.47 6.44
CA SER A 66 -11.34 -1.67 6.43
C SER A 66 -10.41 -2.08 5.30
N LEU A 67 -9.89 -1.13 4.53
CA LEU A 67 -8.93 -1.36 3.45
C LEU A 67 -7.51 -1.01 3.89
N PHE A 68 -6.54 -1.75 3.36
CA PHE A 68 -5.12 -1.41 3.42
C PHE A 68 -4.68 -1.00 2.02
N LEU A 69 -4.41 0.28 1.83
CA LEU A 69 -4.03 0.90 0.56
C LEU A 69 -2.58 1.37 0.64
N LEU A 70 -1.81 1.01 -0.37
CA LEU A 70 -0.40 1.41 -0.49
C LEU A 70 -0.13 1.93 -1.89
N THR A 71 0.13 3.23 -2.01
CA THR A 71 0.38 3.88 -3.29
C THR A 71 1.85 4.29 -3.39
N LEU A 72 2.55 3.75 -4.39
CA LEU A 72 3.93 4.08 -4.70
C LEU A 72 3.94 5.23 -5.71
N ALA A 73 4.40 6.41 -5.30
CA ALA A 73 4.43 7.58 -6.16
C ALA A 73 5.67 8.43 -5.90
N GLU A 74 6.33 8.88 -6.97
CA GLU A 74 7.56 9.66 -6.91
C GLU A 74 7.36 11.02 -6.22
N SER A 75 8.45 11.69 -5.92
CA SER A 75 8.40 13.08 -5.48
C SER A 75 7.79 13.96 -6.58
N GLY A 76 6.93 14.92 -6.20
CA GLY A 76 6.25 15.78 -7.16
C GLY A 76 4.97 15.19 -7.77
N GLU A 77 4.53 13.96 -7.42
CA GLU A 77 3.26 13.37 -7.90
C GLU A 77 2.01 13.91 -7.19
N ARG A 78 2.13 15.07 -6.53
CA ARG A 78 0.99 15.77 -5.90
C ARG A 78 0.31 14.99 -4.77
N LYS A 79 1.00 14.05 -4.12
CA LYS A 79 0.49 13.24 -2.99
C LYS A 79 -0.19 14.10 -1.93
N THR A 80 0.53 15.09 -1.41
CA THR A 80 0.03 16.01 -0.37
C THR A 80 -1.16 16.85 -0.83
N ALA A 81 -1.19 17.26 -2.11
CA ALA A 81 -2.33 18.03 -2.64
C ALA A 81 -3.60 17.17 -2.71
N VAL A 82 -3.47 15.90 -3.14
CA VAL A 82 -4.58 14.93 -3.19
C VAL A 82 -5.08 14.61 -1.80
N ASP A 83 -4.16 14.30 -0.87
CA ASP A 83 -4.50 13.98 0.52
C ASP A 83 -5.24 15.14 1.18
N LYS A 84 -4.67 16.35 1.13
CA LYS A 84 -5.32 17.55 1.67
C LYS A 84 -6.71 17.77 1.07
N LEU A 85 -6.86 17.62 -0.25
CA LEU A 85 -8.14 17.86 -0.90
C LEU A 85 -9.19 16.84 -0.46
N LEU A 86 -8.88 15.54 -0.49
CA LEU A 86 -9.87 14.49 -0.20
C LEU A 86 -10.13 14.27 1.29
N MET A 87 -9.15 14.56 2.16
CA MET A 87 -9.24 14.34 3.59
C MET A 87 -9.57 15.61 4.40
N GLU A 88 -9.59 16.79 3.79
CA GLU A 88 -9.78 18.07 4.45
C GLU A 88 -10.95 18.10 5.45
N PRO A 89 -12.18 17.67 5.12
CA PRO A 89 -13.29 17.72 6.07
C PRO A 89 -13.05 16.82 7.29
N LEU A 90 -12.37 15.69 7.13
CA LEU A 90 -12.05 14.80 8.24
C LEU A 90 -10.95 15.35 9.13
N TYR A 91 -9.95 16.04 8.58
CA TYR A 91 -8.92 16.75 9.36
C TYR A 91 -9.54 17.89 10.18
N GLN A 92 -10.44 18.67 9.59
CA GLN A 92 -11.15 19.74 10.30
C GLN A 92 -12.02 19.18 11.42
N GLN A 93 -12.74 18.11 11.18
CA GLN A 93 -13.55 17.43 12.19
C GLN A 93 -12.67 16.91 13.36
N GLU A 94 -11.52 16.35 13.08
CA GLU A 94 -10.61 15.84 14.11
C GLU A 94 -10.09 16.99 15.02
N ILE A 95 -9.76 18.15 14.44
CA ILE A 95 -9.35 19.34 15.19
C ILE A 95 -10.48 19.79 16.15
N LEU A 96 -11.71 19.83 15.67
CA LEU A 96 -12.88 20.19 16.48
C LEU A 96 -13.10 19.20 17.63
N LEU A 97 -13.07 17.90 17.33
CA LEU A 97 -13.23 16.83 18.32
C LEU A 97 -12.10 16.86 19.37
N TYR A 98 -10.87 17.10 18.94
CA TYR A 98 -9.75 17.24 19.86
C TYR A 98 -9.91 18.43 20.82
N SER A 99 -10.33 19.59 20.31
CA SER A 99 -10.58 20.78 21.12
C SER A 99 -11.70 20.52 22.15
N ARG A 100 -12.79 19.89 21.72
CA ARG A 100 -13.89 19.47 22.62
C ARG A 100 -13.38 18.52 23.71
N TYR A 101 -12.65 17.46 23.31
CA TYR A 101 -12.08 16.52 24.25
C TYR A 101 -11.17 17.16 25.29
N GLN A 102 -10.31 18.12 24.92
CA GLN A 102 -9.45 18.84 25.86
C GLN A 102 -10.25 19.60 26.91
N ASN A 103 -11.32 20.28 26.52
CA ASN A 103 -12.20 21.01 27.44
C ASN A 103 -12.93 20.07 28.41
N GLU A 104 -13.47 18.96 27.88
CA GLU A 104 -14.14 17.93 28.69
C GLU A 104 -13.16 17.24 29.64
N LEU A 105 -11.94 16.94 29.19
CA LEU A 105 -10.89 16.32 29.99
C LEU A 105 -10.44 17.23 31.16
N ASN A 106 -10.28 18.53 30.92
CA ASN A 106 -9.94 19.48 31.97
C ASN A 106 -11.06 19.56 33.02
N THR A 107 -12.31 19.63 32.58
CA THR A 107 -13.47 19.61 33.47
C THR A 107 -13.53 18.31 34.30
N TRP A 108 -13.30 17.18 33.67
CA TRP A 108 -13.27 15.87 34.32
C TRP A 108 -12.13 15.78 35.35
N LYS A 109 -10.91 16.22 34.99
CA LYS A 109 -9.75 16.24 35.93
C LYS A 109 -10.05 17.09 37.18
N ASN A 110 -10.61 18.27 37.03
CA ASN A 110 -10.97 19.12 38.17
C ASN A 110 -11.99 18.44 39.08
N LYS A 111 -13.01 17.76 38.50
CA LYS A 111 -13.99 16.98 39.27
C LYS A 111 -13.33 15.78 39.97
N GLU A 112 -12.44 15.07 39.30
CA GLU A 112 -11.72 13.92 39.87
C GLU A 112 -10.83 14.32 41.02
N GLU A 113 -10.13 15.45 40.94
CA GLU A 113 -9.33 16.00 42.06
C GLU A 113 -10.22 16.35 43.29
N LEU A 114 -11.37 16.99 43.05
CA LEU A 114 -12.32 17.28 44.13
C LEU A 114 -12.82 15.99 44.80
N LEU A 115 -13.19 14.98 44.00
CA LEU A 115 -13.63 13.66 44.48
C LEU A 115 -12.53 12.96 45.28
N LYS A 116 -11.26 13.04 44.85
CA LYS A 116 -10.09 12.50 45.60
C LYS A 116 -9.96 13.16 46.98
N VAL A 117 -10.12 14.48 47.09
CA VAL A 117 -10.09 15.19 48.35
C VAL A 117 -11.24 14.80 49.27
N GLN A 118 -12.47 14.73 48.74
CA GLN A 118 -13.64 14.28 49.48
C GLN A 118 -13.49 12.84 49.98
N LYS A 119 -13.04 11.94 49.12
CA LYS A 119 -12.76 10.50 49.46
C LYS A 119 -11.73 10.40 50.61
N LYS A 120 -10.66 11.20 50.53
CA LYS A 120 -9.62 11.22 51.57
C LYS A 120 -10.19 11.70 52.92
N ALA A 121 -11.05 12.75 52.92
CA ALA A 121 -11.70 13.25 54.12
C ALA A 121 -12.64 12.22 54.75
N LEU A 122 -13.49 11.56 53.95
CA LEU A 122 -14.39 10.52 54.42
C LEU A 122 -13.64 9.30 54.95
N LEU A 123 -12.58 8.85 54.28
CA LEU A 123 -11.71 7.74 54.77
C LEU A 123 -11.04 8.10 56.09
N SER A 124 -10.62 9.38 56.30
CA SER A 124 -10.06 9.82 57.55
C SER A 124 -11.13 9.85 58.68
N LYS A 125 -12.37 10.25 58.36
CA LYS A 125 -13.51 10.22 59.28
C LYS A 125 -13.84 8.76 59.66
N LEU A 126 -13.96 7.87 58.70
CA LEU A 126 -14.20 6.46 58.91
C LEU A 126 -13.16 5.80 59.80
N ASN A 127 -11.87 6.06 59.58
CA ASN A 127 -10.81 5.57 60.45
C ASN A 127 -10.92 6.06 61.92
N LYS A 128 -11.40 7.28 62.14
CA LYS A 128 -11.62 7.82 63.50
C LYS A 128 -12.83 7.15 64.16
N GLU A 129 -13.92 6.91 63.42
CA GLU A 129 -15.13 6.22 63.92
C GLU A 129 -14.80 4.78 64.30
N LEU A 130 -14.10 4.02 63.43
CA LEU A 130 -13.64 2.67 63.71
C LEU A 130 -12.77 2.56 64.97
N ARG A 131 -11.82 3.52 65.16
CA ARG A 131 -10.97 3.55 66.37
C ARG A 131 -11.76 3.82 67.65
N LYS A 132 -12.91 4.51 67.57
CA LYS A 132 -13.74 4.87 68.73
C LYS A 132 -14.87 3.89 68.93
N GLY A 133 -15.03 2.85 68.08
CA GLY A 133 -16.17 1.95 68.12
C GLY A 133 -17.52 2.62 67.87
N ALA A 134 -17.53 3.78 67.15
CA ALA A 134 -18.72 4.51 66.79
C ALA A 134 -19.39 3.89 65.53
N ASP A 135 -20.68 4.22 65.31
CA ASP A 135 -21.38 3.76 64.13
C ASP A 135 -20.85 4.41 62.88
N GLU A 136 -20.31 3.60 61.94
CA GLU A 136 -19.71 3.97 60.66
C GLU A 136 -20.69 3.93 59.47
N SER A 137 -21.92 3.50 59.69
CA SER A 137 -22.91 3.24 58.63
C SER A 137 -23.16 4.43 57.71
N GLU A 138 -23.21 5.65 58.28
CA GLU A 138 -23.47 6.87 57.51
C GLU A 138 -22.24 7.27 56.69
N THR A 139 -21.03 7.11 57.23
CA THR A 139 -19.78 7.42 56.50
C THR A 139 -19.55 6.44 55.34
N LEU A 140 -19.92 5.17 55.49
CA LEU A 140 -19.90 4.17 54.44
C LEU A 140 -20.89 4.50 53.31
N ARG A 141 -22.14 4.89 53.66
CA ARG A 141 -23.14 5.34 52.66
C ARG A 141 -22.62 6.55 51.87
N GLN A 142 -21.96 7.50 52.51
CA GLN A 142 -21.38 8.67 51.85
C GLN A 142 -20.22 8.30 50.92
N LEU A 143 -19.40 7.33 51.30
CA LEU A 143 -18.34 6.79 50.44
C LEU A 143 -18.91 6.05 49.22
N GLU A 144 -19.95 5.24 49.39
CA GLU A 144 -20.65 4.56 48.30
C GLU A 144 -21.31 5.57 47.32
N ALA A 145 -22.00 6.58 47.89
CA ALA A 145 -22.59 7.67 47.09
C ALA A 145 -21.52 8.45 46.29
N LEU A 146 -20.39 8.73 46.91
CA LEU A 146 -19.28 9.40 46.26
C LEU A 146 -18.70 8.54 45.14
N GLN A 147 -18.57 7.24 45.36
CA GLN A 147 -18.08 6.31 44.35
C GLN A 147 -19.02 6.18 43.13
N LYS A 148 -20.34 6.22 43.37
CA LYS A 148 -21.35 6.26 42.30
C LYS A 148 -21.41 7.58 41.55
N SER A 149 -20.94 8.68 42.16
CA SER A 149 -20.90 10.00 41.52
C SER A 149 -19.68 10.25 40.64
N CYS A 150 -18.75 9.27 40.54
CA CYS A 150 -17.60 9.37 39.66
C CYS A 150 -18.06 9.55 38.21
N ALA A 151 -17.71 10.68 37.61
CA ALA A 151 -17.97 10.92 36.21
C ALA A 151 -17.06 10.03 35.32
N GLU A 152 -17.63 9.48 34.28
CA GLU A 152 -16.86 8.72 33.29
C GLU A 152 -15.85 9.64 32.60
N LYS A 153 -14.67 9.09 32.27
CA LYS A 153 -13.65 9.81 31.53
C LYS A 153 -14.17 10.12 30.13
N PRO A 154 -14.01 11.35 29.61
CA PRO A 154 -14.47 11.68 28.26
C PRO A 154 -13.80 10.82 27.20
N VAL A 155 -14.57 10.50 26.16
CA VAL A 155 -14.12 9.67 25.03
C VAL A 155 -13.25 10.52 24.10
N ARG A 156 -12.08 10.02 23.75
CA ARG A 156 -11.23 10.63 22.73
C ARG A 156 -11.57 10.07 21.37
N TYR A 157 -12.34 10.78 20.56
CA TYR A 157 -12.63 10.44 19.18
C TYR A 157 -11.42 10.81 18.30
N LYS A 158 -10.50 9.87 18.11
CA LYS A 158 -9.32 10.02 17.24
C LYS A 158 -9.47 9.14 16.01
N PHE A 159 -9.68 9.76 14.85
CA PHE A 159 -9.87 9.05 13.58
C PHE A 159 -8.54 8.73 12.90
N ILE A 160 -7.57 9.66 12.93
CA ILE A 160 -6.39 9.64 12.07
C ILE A 160 -5.10 9.63 12.88
N PHE A 161 -4.19 8.74 12.47
CA PHE A 161 -2.79 8.75 12.84
C PHE A 161 -1.96 8.97 11.59
N ASN A 162 -1.14 10.02 11.56
CA ASN A 162 -0.22 10.29 10.47
C ASN A 162 1.15 9.67 10.75
N ASP A 163 1.55 9.67 12.03
CA ASP A 163 2.73 8.99 12.56
C ASP A 163 2.42 8.56 13.99
N ALA A 164 2.62 7.28 14.28
CA ALA A 164 2.39 6.74 15.62
C ALA A 164 3.13 5.42 15.81
N THR A 165 3.54 5.17 17.04
CA THR A 165 4.00 3.84 17.43
C THR A 165 2.84 2.87 17.56
N THR A 166 3.08 1.58 17.36
CA THR A 166 2.08 0.53 17.60
C THR A 166 1.53 0.58 19.02
N ALA A 167 2.34 0.97 19.99
CA ALA A 167 1.91 1.14 21.38
C ALA A 167 0.85 2.23 21.55
N ALA A 168 1.02 3.39 20.90
CA ALA A 168 0.05 4.49 20.94
C ALA A 168 -1.26 4.12 20.25
N ILE A 169 -1.19 3.37 19.14
CA ILE A 169 -2.38 2.86 18.45
C ILE A 169 -3.13 1.86 19.34
N LYS A 170 -2.42 0.90 19.96
CA LYS A 170 -3.01 -0.07 20.89
C LYS A 170 -3.70 0.63 22.06
N GLU A 171 -3.06 1.63 22.65
CA GLU A 171 -3.64 2.43 23.74
C GLU A 171 -4.95 3.11 23.33
N GLN A 172 -5.00 3.72 22.13
CA GLN A 172 -6.22 4.31 21.61
C GLN A 172 -7.33 3.26 21.42
N LEU A 173 -6.98 2.10 20.85
CA LEU A 173 -7.94 1.03 20.55
C LEU A 173 -8.47 0.27 21.79
N CYS A 174 -7.83 0.44 22.94
CA CYS A 174 -8.33 -0.06 24.23
C CYS A 174 -9.40 0.84 24.84
N GLY A 175 -9.51 2.08 24.36
CA GLY A 175 -10.53 3.05 24.79
C GLY A 175 -11.92 2.72 24.22
N GLU A 176 -12.85 3.65 24.42
CA GLU A 176 -14.20 3.54 23.87
C GLU A 176 -14.23 3.73 22.35
N TRP A 177 -13.37 4.61 21.80
CA TRP A 177 -13.25 4.79 20.35
C TRP A 177 -12.20 3.84 19.75
N ARG A 178 -12.66 2.86 18.96
CA ARG A 178 -11.87 1.74 18.46
C ARG A 178 -11.78 1.68 16.92
N SER A 179 -12.05 2.81 16.25
CA SER A 179 -12.03 2.90 14.78
C SER A 179 -11.02 3.97 14.36
N VAL A 180 -9.91 3.56 13.76
CA VAL A 180 -8.79 4.46 13.43
C VAL A 180 -8.30 4.24 12.01
N GLY A 181 -7.65 5.24 11.44
CA GLY A 181 -6.88 5.14 10.20
C GLY A 181 -5.43 5.52 10.42
N ILE A 182 -4.53 4.82 9.79
CA ILE A 182 -3.16 5.27 9.59
C ILE A 182 -3.10 5.84 8.18
N MET A 183 -3.11 7.17 8.09
CA MET A 183 -3.22 7.91 6.83
C MET A 183 -1.99 8.79 6.68
N SER A 184 -1.22 8.59 5.61
CA SER A 184 -0.01 9.39 5.39
C SER A 184 0.28 9.55 3.90
N ASP A 185 0.43 10.80 3.48
CA ASP A 185 0.89 11.19 2.14
C ASP A 185 2.43 11.13 1.98
N GLU A 186 3.14 11.02 3.12
CA GLU A 186 4.60 10.85 3.20
C GLU A 186 4.98 9.71 4.15
N ALA A 187 4.61 8.48 3.80
CA ALA A 187 4.74 7.31 4.67
C ALA A 187 6.18 6.80 4.87
N GLY A 188 7.20 7.53 4.41
CA GLY A 188 8.61 7.14 4.61
C GLY A 188 8.93 6.86 6.09
N MET A 189 8.50 7.74 6.99
CA MET A 189 8.67 7.59 8.45
C MET A 189 7.96 6.34 9.00
N ILE A 190 6.83 5.95 8.41
CA ILE A 190 6.07 4.76 8.80
C ILE A 190 6.83 3.49 8.42
N PHE A 191 7.46 3.45 7.23
CA PHE A 191 8.24 2.31 6.74
C PHE A 191 9.59 2.16 7.44
N ASP A 192 10.25 3.27 7.79
CA ASP A 192 11.51 3.26 8.51
C ASP A 192 11.34 3.19 10.04
N GLY A 193 10.17 3.57 10.54
CA GLY A 193 9.85 3.70 11.96
C GLY A 193 9.28 2.45 12.62
N TYR A 194 8.57 2.69 13.72
CA TYR A 194 8.02 1.64 14.58
C TYR A 194 6.58 1.25 14.24
N THR A 195 5.87 2.00 13.39
CA THR A 195 4.45 1.75 13.06
C THR A 195 4.26 0.38 12.41
N LEU A 196 5.11 0.03 11.44
CA LEU A 196 5.11 -1.28 10.77
C LEU A 196 6.10 -2.28 11.40
N SER A 197 6.56 -2.05 12.63
CA SER A 197 7.46 -3.00 13.31
C SER A 197 6.76 -4.28 13.77
N GLU A 198 5.45 -4.19 14.04
CA GLU A 198 4.63 -5.30 14.52
C GLU A 198 3.58 -5.71 13.48
N LEU A 199 3.99 -6.24 12.33
CA LEU A 199 3.09 -6.68 11.27
C LEU A 199 2.01 -7.67 11.72
N PRO A 200 2.26 -8.59 12.68
CA PRO A 200 1.20 -9.44 13.22
C PRO A 200 0.05 -8.66 13.87
N PHE A 201 0.35 -7.55 14.57
CA PHE A 201 -0.69 -6.67 15.11
C PHE A 201 -1.49 -6.01 13.98
N ILE A 202 -0.82 -5.43 12.99
CA ILE A 202 -1.45 -4.80 11.83
C ILE A 202 -2.36 -5.78 11.09
N ASN A 203 -1.90 -7.01 10.87
CA ASN A 203 -2.69 -8.06 10.24
C ASN A 203 -3.93 -8.46 11.04
N LYS A 204 -3.81 -8.56 12.38
CA LYS A 204 -4.97 -8.82 13.25
C LYS A 204 -6.01 -7.70 13.18
N MET A 205 -5.58 -6.45 13.05
CA MET A 205 -6.49 -5.31 12.87
C MET A 205 -7.23 -5.40 11.52
N TRP A 206 -6.54 -5.85 10.46
CA TRP A 206 -7.20 -6.10 9.18
C TRP A 206 -8.23 -7.24 9.26
N ASP A 207 -7.90 -8.32 9.97
CA ASP A 207 -8.81 -9.46 10.18
C ASP A 207 -9.97 -9.12 11.15
N GLY A 208 -9.89 -8.02 11.92
CA GLY A 208 -10.85 -7.67 12.98
C GLY A 208 -10.80 -8.61 14.19
N SER A 209 -9.68 -9.28 14.36
CA SER A 209 -9.49 -10.27 15.43
C SER A 209 -9.28 -9.61 16.78
N VAL A 210 -9.75 -10.29 17.83
CA VAL A 210 -9.47 -9.91 19.22
C VAL A 210 -7.96 -10.02 19.50
N LEU A 211 -7.43 -9.05 20.23
CA LEU A 211 -6.04 -9.03 20.66
C LEU A 211 -5.93 -8.78 22.15
N SER A 212 -5.31 -9.70 22.90
CA SER A 212 -4.83 -9.47 24.26
C SER A 212 -3.48 -8.75 24.23
N VAL A 213 -3.34 -7.74 25.06
CA VAL A 213 -2.08 -6.99 25.22
C VAL A 213 -1.61 -7.10 26.66
N ASP A 214 -0.60 -7.95 26.86
CA ASP A 214 0.01 -8.19 28.16
C ASP A 214 1.26 -7.34 28.30
N ARG A 215 1.32 -6.52 29.36
CA ARG A 215 2.49 -5.73 29.72
C ARG A 215 2.95 -6.09 31.12
N LYS A 216 4.25 -6.19 31.33
CA LYS A 216 4.86 -6.71 32.56
C LYS A 216 4.42 -6.01 33.86
N ASN A 217 4.01 -4.75 33.80
CA ASN A 217 3.68 -3.92 34.96
C ASN A 217 2.34 -3.15 34.81
N GLU A 218 1.52 -3.49 33.84
CA GLU A 218 0.22 -2.85 33.57
C GLU A 218 -0.88 -3.92 33.55
N PRO A 219 -2.12 -3.56 33.86
CA PRO A 219 -3.23 -4.47 33.69
C PRO A 219 -3.31 -5.00 32.25
N GLU A 220 -3.60 -6.27 32.09
CA GLU A 220 -3.97 -6.86 30.80
C GLU A 220 -5.16 -6.10 30.23
N PHE A 221 -5.13 -5.79 28.95
CA PHE A 221 -6.27 -5.22 28.26
C PHE A 221 -6.55 -5.92 26.94
N LEU A 222 -7.82 -5.95 26.60
CA LEU A 222 -8.33 -6.62 25.42
C LEU A 222 -8.75 -5.59 24.37
N ILE A 223 -8.24 -5.73 23.16
CA ILE A 223 -8.71 -4.95 22.01
C ILE A 223 -9.74 -5.80 21.28
N GLU A 224 -10.99 -5.39 21.35
CA GLU A 224 -12.12 -6.04 20.70
C GLU A 224 -12.84 -5.07 19.78
N ASN A 225 -13.44 -5.60 18.71
CA ASN A 225 -14.22 -4.80 17.77
C ASN A 225 -13.46 -3.61 17.15
N ALA A 226 -12.13 -3.65 17.17
CA ALA A 226 -11.31 -2.60 16.57
C ALA A 226 -11.36 -2.63 15.04
N ARG A 227 -11.25 -1.47 14.42
CA ARG A 227 -11.19 -1.30 12.97
C ARG A 227 -10.04 -0.37 12.63
N MET A 228 -9.29 -0.74 11.60
CA MET A 228 -8.15 0.05 11.18
C MET A 228 -8.06 0.09 9.65
N THR A 229 -8.18 1.28 9.08
CA THR A 229 -7.84 1.56 7.69
C THR A 229 -6.38 1.97 7.61
N LEU A 230 -5.68 1.50 6.58
CA LEU A 230 -4.33 1.93 6.24
C LEU A 230 -4.37 2.57 4.85
N SER A 231 -3.92 3.82 4.74
CA SER A 231 -3.76 4.52 3.46
C SER A 231 -2.43 5.25 3.44
N LEU A 232 -1.46 4.65 2.77
CA LEU A 232 -0.08 5.10 2.76
C LEU A 232 0.37 5.45 1.36
N MET A 233 0.97 6.63 1.21
CA MET A 233 1.66 7.01 -0.01
C MET A 233 3.14 7.11 0.28
N VAL A 234 3.96 6.42 -0.50
CA VAL A 234 5.41 6.35 -0.29
C VAL A 234 6.16 6.48 -1.61
N GLN A 235 7.35 7.02 -1.56
CA GLN A 235 8.24 7.06 -2.73
C GLN A 235 8.77 5.64 -3.03
N PRO A 236 8.84 5.22 -4.32
CA PRO A 236 9.33 3.89 -4.69
C PRO A 236 10.68 3.54 -4.08
N GLY A 237 11.67 4.44 -4.13
CA GLY A 237 12.99 4.19 -3.55
C GLY A 237 12.99 3.98 -2.03
N LEU A 238 12.03 4.54 -1.27
CA LEU A 238 11.86 4.27 0.16
C LEU A 238 11.24 2.88 0.38
N PHE A 239 10.25 2.54 -0.44
CA PHE A 239 9.63 1.22 -0.42
C PHE A 239 10.64 0.13 -0.81
N ASP A 240 11.46 0.33 -1.83
CA ASP A 240 12.49 -0.62 -2.25
C ASP A 240 13.50 -0.89 -1.13
N ARG A 241 13.98 0.15 -0.43
CA ARG A 241 14.84 -0.02 0.75
C ARG A 241 14.17 -0.80 1.89
N TYR A 242 12.87 -0.58 2.10
CA TYR A 242 12.12 -1.38 3.06
C TYR A 242 12.05 -2.84 2.61
N MET A 243 11.79 -3.08 1.33
CA MET A 243 11.74 -4.43 0.76
C MET A 243 13.09 -5.16 0.82
N GLU A 244 14.20 -4.46 0.64
CA GLU A 244 15.53 -5.02 0.83
C GLU A 244 15.78 -5.46 2.27
N ARG A 245 15.36 -4.66 3.25
CA ARG A 245 15.60 -4.92 4.69
C ARG A 245 14.59 -5.87 5.33
N LYS A 246 13.32 -5.73 5.02
CA LYS A 246 12.19 -6.40 5.70
C LYS A 246 11.22 -7.10 4.73
N GLY A 247 11.52 -7.15 3.44
CA GLY A 247 10.59 -7.64 2.41
C GLY A 247 10.19 -9.11 2.58
N SER A 248 11.12 -9.98 3.01
CA SER A 248 10.78 -11.37 3.33
C SER A 248 9.74 -11.43 4.45
N VAL A 249 9.98 -10.72 5.56
CA VAL A 249 9.04 -10.68 6.70
C VAL A 249 7.70 -10.10 6.28
N ALA A 250 7.68 -9.05 5.47
CA ALA A 250 6.44 -8.41 5.00
C ALA A 250 5.63 -9.33 4.08
N ARG A 251 6.28 -10.15 3.25
CA ARG A 251 5.64 -11.18 2.42
C ARG A 251 5.17 -12.35 3.26
N ASP A 252 6.05 -12.93 4.07
CA ASP A 252 5.80 -14.15 4.85
C ASP A 252 4.74 -13.93 5.94
N SER A 253 4.67 -12.72 6.53
CA SER A 253 3.60 -12.34 7.46
C SER A 253 2.23 -12.20 6.78
N GLY A 254 2.19 -12.09 5.45
CA GLY A 254 0.98 -11.84 4.67
C GLY A 254 0.49 -10.38 4.74
N PHE A 255 1.31 -9.44 5.20
CA PHE A 255 0.96 -8.01 5.23
C PHE A 255 0.73 -7.48 3.81
N LEU A 256 1.71 -7.66 2.91
CA LEU A 256 1.59 -7.20 1.52
C LEU A 256 0.44 -7.87 0.77
N ALA A 257 0.11 -9.12 1.13
CA ALA A 257 -1.02 -9.84 0.55
C ALA A 257 -2.38 -9.19 0.86
N ARG A 258 -2.50 -8.48 1.99
CA ARG A 258 -3.70 -7.77 2.43
C ARG A 258 -3.82 -6.38 1.81
N CYS A 259 -2.70 -5.83 1.31
CA CYS A 259 -2.66 -4.48 0.76
C CYS A 259 -3.16 -4.44 -0.69
N LEU A 260 -3.95 -3.42 -1.00
CA LEU A 260 -4.24 -2.95 -2.34
C LEU A 260 -3.10 -2.02 -2.75
N ILE A 261 -2.14 -2.56 -3.49
CA ILE A 261 -0.90 -1.84 -3.84
C ILE A 261 -1.01 -1.31 -5.26
N SER A 262 -0.58 -0.07 -5.49
CA SER A 262 -0.51 0.54 -6.81
C SER A 262 0.75 1.37 -7.00
N LYS A 263 1.23 1.42 -8.25
CA LYS A 263 2.30 2.31 -8.71
C LYS A 263 1.83 3.00 -9.98
N PRO A 264 0.92 4.00 -9.87
CA PRO A 264 0.36 4.67 -11.03
C PRO A 264 1.44 5.33 -11.87
N ALA A 265 1.23 5.37 -13.20
CA ALA A 265 2.11 6.08 -14.12
C ALA A 265 2.16 7.58 -13.77
N THR A 266 3.36 8.18 -13.90
CA THR A 266 3.56 9.60 -13.63
C THR A 266 2.78 10.48 -14.60
N THR A 267 2.24 11.58 -14.09
CA THR A 267 1.66 12.65 -14.91
C THR A 267 2.60 13.84 -15.06
N GLN A 268 3.82 13.77 -14.52
CA GLN A 268 4.81 14.85 -14.67
C GLN A 268 5.15 15.06 -16.16
N GLY A 269 5.28 16.32 -16.54
CA GLY A 269 5.49 16.70 -17.95
C GLY A 269 4.22 16.86 -18.79
N THR A 270 3.03 16.45 -18.26
CA THR A 270 1.74 16.62 -18.97
C THR A 270 0.78 17.59 -18.27
N ARG A 271 1.18 18.17 -17.13
CA ARG A 271 0.35 19.00 -16.24
C ARG A 271 0.34 20.45 -16.68
N PHE A 272 -0.33 20.74 -17.81
CA PHE A 272 -0.46 22.11 -18.30
C PHE A 272 -1.64 22.80 -17.62
N ILE A 273 -1.44 24.06 -17.18
CA ILE A 273 -2.48 24.87 -16.52
C ILE A 273 -3.09 25.77 -17.57
N ASN A 274 -4.38 25.58 -17.88
CA ASN A 274 -5.15 26.41 -18.81
C ASN A 274 -6.16 27.34 -18.10
N GLY A 275 -6.14 27.35 -16.76
CA GLY A 275 -7.04 28.15 -15.91
C GLY A 275 -7.05 27.61 -14.47
N ALA A 276 -7.64 28.38 -13.56
CA ALA A 276 -7.85 27.91 -12.19
C ALA A 276 -9.08 26.98 -12.13
N VAL A 277 -8.90 25.80 -11.53
CA VAL A 277 -10.02 24.88 -11.23
C VAL A 277 -10.27 24.94 -9.73
N THR A 278 -11.47 25.33 -9.33
CA THR A 278 -11.89 25.35 -7.92
C THR A 278 -12.74 24.13 -7.61
N PRO A 279 -12.78 23.66 -6.34
CA PRO A 279 -13.68 22.61 -5.91
C PRO A 279 -15.14 22.96 -6.27
N GLY A 280 -15.86 22.01 -6.86
CA GLY A 280 -17.23 22.14 -7.33
C GLY A 280 -18.21 21.25 -6.55
N GLU A 281 -19.31 20.91 -7.22
CA GLU A 281 -20.43 20.19 -6.60
C GLU A 281 -20.10 18.74 -6.25
N SER A 282 -19.27 18.06 -7.04
CA SER A 282 -18.96 16.63 -6.84
C SER A 282 -18.14 16.41 -5.58
N LEU A 283 -17.12 17.23 -5.36
CA LEU A 283 -16.35 17.21 -4.11
C LEU A 283 -17.19 17.61 -2.91
N THR A 284 -18.07 18.62 -3.08
CA THR A 284 -18.99 19.05 -2.00
C THR A 284 -19.90 17.88 -1.58
N ALA A 285 -20.55 17.21 -2.53
CA ALA A 285 -21.41 16.06 -2.23
C ALA A 285 -20.64 14.90 -1.57
N PHE A 286 -19.41 14.65 -2.02
CA PHE A 286 -18.54 13.66 -1.40
C PHE A 286 -18.18 14.05 0.06
N TYR A 287 -17.86 15.29 0.33
CA TYR A 287 -17.57 15.80 1.67
C TYR A 287 -18.80 15.71 2.60
N GLU A 288 -19.97 16.10 2.11
CA GLU A 288 -21.21 15.99 2.86
C GLU A 288 -21.47 14.55 3.31
N ARG A 289 -21.29 13.59 2.38
CA ARG A 289 -21.48 12.18 2.71
C ARG A 289 -20.43 11.63 3.68
N LEU A 290 -19.15 12.00 3.52
CA LEU A 290 -18.10 11.65 4.48
C LEU A 290 -18.44 12.15 5.88
N MET A 291 -18.89 13.41 5.98
CA MET A 291 -19.19 14.04 7.26
C MET A 291 -20.47 13.53 7.90
N GLU A 292 -21.48 13.18 7.12
CA GLU A 292 -22.68 12.50 7.60
C GLU A 292 -22.30 11.19 8.32
N ILE A 293 -21.59 10.31 7.63
CA ILE A 293 -21.19 8.99 8.20
C ILE A 293 -20.25 9.18 9.41
N ALA A 294 -19.33 10.15 9.37
CA ALA A 294 -18.42 10.41 10.46
C ALA A 294 -19.15 10.91 11.73
N ARG A 295 -20.19 11.75 11.60
CA ARG A 295 -21.03 12.22 12.71
C ARG A 295 -21.87 11.06 13.29
N ASP A 296 -22.52 10.29 12.44
CA ASP A 296 -23.27 9.11 12.87
C ASP A 296 -22.40 8.11 13.64
N SER A 297 -21.11 8.04 13.29
CA SER A 297 -20.13 7.19 13.99
C SER A 297 -19.81 7.70 15.40
N ILE A 298 -19.86 9.00 15.66
CA ILE A 298 -19.61 9.59 16.98
C ILE A 298 -20.82 9.34 17.90
N ASP A 299 -22.02 9.36 17.34
CA ASP A 299 -23.26 9.14 18.08
C ASP A 299 -23.48 7.66 18.45
N LYS A 300 -22.88 6.72 17.69
CA LYS A 300 -22.88 5.29 18.03
C LYS A 300 -21.82 4.97 19.08
N THR A 301 -22.20 4.25 20.10
CA THR A 301 -21.24 3.74 21.08
C THR A 301 -20.41 2.57 20.50
N SER A 302 -19.22 2.33 21.03
CA SER A 302 -18.38 1.18 20.61
C SER A 302 -19.02 -0.18 20.88
N LYS A 303 -20.08 -0.23 21.68
CA LYS A 303 -20.87 -1.42 22.03
C LYS A 303 -21.99 -1.68 21.04
N ASP A 304 -22.35 -0.70 20.21
CA ASP A 304 -23.39 -0.86 19.22
C ASP A 304 -22.95 -1.85 18.14
N GLU A 305 -23.87 -2.71 17.75
CA GLU A 305 -23.61 -3.71 16.73
C GLU A 305 -23.53 -3.02 15.36
N ARG A 306 -22.45 -3.29 14.60
CA ARG A 306 -22.30 -2.79 13.22
C ARG A 306 -23.37 -3.44 12.33
N TYR A 307 -23.91 -2.66 11.42
CA TYR A 307 -24.76 -3.19 10.39
C TYR A 307 -23.98 -4.15 9.48
N CYS A 308 -24.49 -5.37 9.29
CA CYS A 308 -23.82 -6.36 8.43
C CYS A 308 -24.43 -6.37 7.04
N LEU A 309 -23.65 -5.96 6.03
CA LEU A 309 -24.10 -6.02 4.64
C LEU A 309 -23.96 -7.44 4.10
N HIS A 310 -25.06 -7.93 3.52
CA HIS A 310 -25.14 -9.22 2.82
C HIS A 310 -25.17 -8.99 1.29
N PHE A 311 -24.78 -10.00 0.54
CA PHE A 311 -24.91 -9.98 -0.92
C PHE A 311 -26.36 -10.30 -1.34
N SER A 312 -26.83 -9.69 -2.42
CA SER A 312 -28.02 -10.16 -3.11
C SER A 312 -27.76 -11.54 -3.73
N PRO A 313 -28.80 -12.33 -4.06
CA PRO A 313 -28.59 -13.62 -4.72
C PRO A 313 -27.77 -13.52 -6.01
N GLU A 314 -28.00 -12.47 -6.79
CA GLU A 314 -27.28 -12.21 -8.05
C GLU A 314 -25.81 -11.86 -7.78
N ALA A 315 -25.55 -10.96 -6.81
CA ALA A 315 -24.20 -10.61 -6.40
C ALA A 315 -23.43 -11.82 -5.83
N GLN A 316 -24.14 -12.67 -5.09
CA GLN A 316 -23.56 -13.91 -4.56
C GLN A 316 -23.12 -14.86 -5.68
N LYS A 317 -23.94 -15.00 -6.72
CA LYS A 317 -23.61 -15.82 -7.89
C LYS A 317 -22.34 -15.31 -8.58
N ILE A 318 -22.25 -14.00 -8.86
CA ILE A 318 -21.07 -13.36 -9.45
C ILE A 318 -19.82 -13.58 -8.59
N PHE A 319 -19.96 -13.38 -7.29
CA PHE A 319 -18.86 -13.59 -6.35
C PHE A 319 -18.33 -15.04 -6.36
N ILE A 320 -19.24 -16.03 -6.36
CA ILE A 320 -18.87 -17.46 -6.41
C ILE A 320 -18.18 -17.80 -7.74
N GLU A 321 -18.70 -17.33 -8.87
CA GLU A 321 -18.11 -17.57 -10.19
C GLU A 321 -16.70 -17.01 -10.25
N HIS A 322 -16.49 -15.78 -9.76
CA HIS A 322 -15.18 -15.15 -9.69
C HIS A 322 -14.22 -15.88 -8.74
N TYR A 323 -14.69 -16.25 -7.54
CA TYR A 323 -13.92 -17.04 -6.58
C TYR A 323 -13.40 -18.33 -7.23
N ASN A 324 -14.29 -19.09 -7.86
CA ASN A 324 -13.94 -20.35 -8.50
C ASN A 324 -12.98 -20.18 -9.70
N ALA A 325 -13.07 -19.05 -10.41
CA ALA A 325 -12.11 -18.69 -11.45
C ALA A 325 -10.70 -18.47 -10.87
N LEU A 326 -10.59 -17.70 -9.79
CA LEU A 326 -9.33 -17.45 -9.11
C LEU A 326 -8.72 -18.74 -8.55
N GLU A 327 -9.52 -19.65 -8.00
CA GLU A 327 -9.02 -20.95 -7.51
C GLU A 327 -8.42 -21.80 -8.65
N ARG A 328 -9.03 -21.78 -9.85
CA ARG A 328 -8.45 -22.45 -11.04
C ARG A 328 -7.10 -21.83 -11.43
N ASP A 329 -7.02 -20.49 -11.40
CA ASP A 329 -5.81 -19.75 -11.76
C ASP A 329 -4.68 -19.93 -10.72
N LEU A 330 -4.99 -20.34 -9.49
CA LEU A 330 -4.03 -20.67 -8.43
C LEU A 330 -3.46 -22.10 -8.52
N SER A 331 -3.96 -22.93 -9.45
CA SER A 331 -3.40 -24.28 -9.68
C SER A 331 -1.88 -24.20 -9.90
N PRO A 332 -1.11 -25.29 -9.68
CA PRO A 332 0.35 -25.30 -9.82
C PRO A 332 0.87 -24.78 -11.17
N SER A 333 0.11 -24.99 -12.26
CA SER A 333 0.39 -24.49 -13.60
C SER A 333 -0.41 -23.25 -13.98
N GLY A 334 -1.20 -22.71 -13.07
CA GLY A 334 -2.07 -21.57 -13.33
C GLY A 334 -1.31 -20.23 -13.35
N PRO A 335 -1.84 -19.23 -14.05
CA PRO A 335 -1.18 -17.93 -14.26
C PRO A 335 -0.96 -17.12 -12.98
N LEU A 336 -1.70 -17.44 -11.90
CA LEU A 336 -1.60 -16.74 -10.61
C LEU A 336 -0.84 -17.55 -9.54
N SER A 337 -0.24 -18.68 -9.92
CA SER A 337 0.46 -19.59 -8.99
C SER A 337 1.61 -18.92 -8.22
N ALA A 338 2.29 -17.92 -8.82
CA ALA A 338 3.35 -17.14 -8.18
C ALA A 338 2.82 -16.13 -7.13
N PHE A 339 1.52 -15.80 -7.17
CA PHE A 339 0.90 -14.76 -6.34
C PHE A 339 -0.14 -15.29 -5.35
N ARG A 340 -0.03 -16.59 -4.97
CA ARG A 340 -1.02 -17.29 -4.12
C ARG A 340 -1.37 -16.49 -2.85
N GLY A 341 -0.38 -15.93 -2.17
CA GLY A 341 -0.60 -15.15 -0.95
C GLY A 341 -1.54 -13.96 -1.17
N HIS A 342 -1.29 -13.17 -2.23
CA HIS A 342 -2.12 -12.01 -2.57
C HIS A 342 -3.52 -12.42 -3.04
N VAL A 343 -3.61 -13.39 -3.95
CA VAL A 343 -4.88 -13.83 -4.53
C VAL A 343 -5.80 -14.46 -3.47
N SER A 344 -5.24 -15.16 -2.47
CA SER A 344 -6.02 -15.70 -1.35
C SER A 344 -6.74 -14.62 -0.54
N LYS A 345 -6.25 -13.36 -0.55
CA LYS A 345 -6.87 -12.21 0.14
C LYS A 345 -7.71 -11.33 -0.81
N LYS A 346 -7.59 -11.53 -2.12
CA LYS A 346 -8.30 -10.74 -3.13
C LYS A 346 -9.81 -10.82 -2.96
N THR A 347 -10.38 -12.00 -2.76
CA THR A 347 -11.83 -12.19 -2.61
C THR A 347 -12.38 -11.49 -1.37
N GLU A 348 -11.59 -11.43 -0.30
CA GLU A 348 -11.96 -10.67 0.89
C GLU A 348 -11.93 -9.17 0.62
N ASN A 349 -10.92 -8.66 -0.08
CA ASN A 349 -10.85 -7.25 -0.50
C ASN A 349 -12.02 -6.89 -1.43
N ILE A 350 -12.42 -7.77 -2.35
CA ILE A 350 -13.61 -7.58 -3.20
C ILE A 350 -14.86 -7.37 -2.33
N ALA A 351 -15.09 -8.25 -1.36
CA ALA A 351 -16.24 -8.14 -0.46
C ALA A 351 -16.24 -6.82 0.34
N ARG A 352 -15.06 -6.37 0.80
CA ARG A 352 -14.88 -5.10 1.52
C ARG A 352 -15.20 -3.90 0.63
N ILE A 353 -14.62 -3.86 -0.58
CA ILE A 353 -14.88 -2.79 -1.57
C ILE A 353 -16.37 -2.75 -1.93
N ALA A 354 -16.98 -3.90 -2.18
CA ALA A 354 -18.42 -3.98 -2.51
C ALA A 354 -19.31 -3.45 -1.38
N ALA A 355 -19.00 -3.80 -0.12
CA ALA A 355 -19.73 -3.28 1.03
C ALA A 355 -19.53 -1.77 1.21
N LEU A 356 -18.31 -1.25 1.02
CA LEU A 356 -18.02 0.18 1.06
C LEU A 356 -18.79 0.93 -0.03
N PHE A 357 -18.81 0.43 -1.25
CA PHE A 357 -19.54 1.03 -2.38
C PHE A 357 -21.05 1.07 -2.11
N GLN A 358 -21.61 -0.05 -1.64
CA GLN A 358 -23.02 -0.10 -1.27
C GLN A 358 -23.35 0.92 -0.18
N TYR A 359 -22.61 0.90 0.93
CA TYR A 359 -22.97 1.73 2.09
C TYR A 359 -22.72 3.22 1.85
N PHE A 360 -21.61 3.55 1.25
CA PHE A 360 -21.28 4.96 0.96
C PHE A 360 -22.27 5.61 0.00
N SER A 361 -22.74 4.88 -1.02
CA SER A 361 -23.61 5.43 -2.06
C SER A 361 -25.09 5.30 -1.76
N HIS A 362 -25.51 4.22 -1.08
CA HIS A 362 -26.90 3.84 -0.93
C HIS A 362 -27.34 3.60 0.53
N GLY A 363 -26.39 3.66 1.49
CA GLY A 363 -26.67 3.31 2.88
C GLY A 363 -26.82 1.82 3.11
N GLU A 364 -27.65 1.45 4.10
CA GLU A 364 -27.95 0.08 4.46
C GLU A 364 -28.67 -0.65 3.32
N GLY A 365 -28.49 -1.98 3.27
CA GLY A 365 -29.11 -2.80 2.23
C GLY A 365 -28.23 -3.98 1.81
N LYS A 366 -28.59 -4.61 0.68
CA LYS A 366 -27.80 -5.70 0.10
C LYS A 366 -26.89 -5.19 -0.99
N VAL A 367 -25.67 -5.74 -1.04
CA VAL A 367 -24.76 -5.50 -2.17
C VAL A 367 -25.39 -6.05 -3.44
N THR A 368 -25.55 -5.20 -4.46
CA THR A 368 -26.16 -5.56 -5.74
C THR A 368 -25.15 -6.22 -6.70
N ALA A 369 -25.64 -6.82 -7.77
CA ALA A 369 -24.81 -7.42 -8.84
C ALA A 369 -23.84 -6.42 -9.46
N ASP A 370 -24.32 -5.21 -9.77
CA ASP A 370 -23.53 -4.16 -10.41
C ASP A 370 -22.40 -3.68 -9.48
N ILE A 371 -22.70 -3.49 -8.20
CA ILE A 371 -21.69 -3.13 -7.18
C ILE A 371 -20.66 -4.24 -7.02
N MET A 372 -21.07 -5.51 -7.03
CA MET A 372 -20.14 -6.64 -6.96
C MET A 372 -19.22 -6.68 -8.17
N THR A 373 -19.76 -6.48 -9.38
CA THR A 373 -18.96 -6.42 -10.61
C THR A 373 -17.96 -5.27 -10.55
N SER A 374 -18.39 -4.10 -10.13
CA SER A 374 -17.53 -2.92 -9.93
C SER A 374 -16.40 -3.19 -8.95
N ALA A 375 -16.68 -3.84 -7.82
CA ALA A 375 -15.67 -4.19 -6.83
C ALA A 375 -14.64 -5.20 -7.35
N ILE A 376 -15.08 -6.16 -8.18
CA ILE A 376 -14.20 -7.13 -8.85
C ILE A 376 -13.25 -6.40 -9.82
N GLU A 377 -13.75 -5.46 -10.62
CA GLU A 377 -12.93 -4.70 -11.57
C GLU A 377 -11.88 -3.83 -10.87
N ILE A 378 -12.28 -3.11 -9.81
CA ILE A 378 -11.34 -2.34 -8.98
C ILE A 378 -10.27 -3.25 -8.35
N SER A 379 -10.67 -4.36 -7.75
CA SER A 379 -9.73 -5.29 -7.12
C SER A 379 -8.82 -5.97 -8.16
N SER A 380 -9.29 -6.17 -9.39
CA SER A 380 -8.49 -6.73 -10.48
C SER A 380 -7.41 -5.77 -10.93
N TRP A 381 -7.73 -4.48 -11.04
CA TRP A 381 -6.72 -3.45 -11.33
C TRP A 381 -5.60 -3.44 -10.27
N TYR A 382 -5.92 -3.46 -8.97
CA TYR A 382 -4.90 -3.57 -7.92
C TYR A 382 -4.09 -4.87 -8.00
N THR A 383 -4.71 -5.96 -8.44
CA THR A 383 -3.99 -7.24 -8.64
C THR A 383 -2.99 -7.13 -9.79
N ASP A 384 -3.35 -6.43 -10.86
CA ASP A 384 -2.44 -6.21 -11.99
C ASP A 384 -1.29 -5.27 -11.61
N GLU A 385 -1.56 -4.23 -10.83
CA GLU A 385 -0.52 -3.39 -10.23
C GLU A 385 0.41 -4.20 -9.30
N TYR A 386 -0.15 -5.09 -8.47
CA TYR A 386 0.63 -5.99 -7.63
C TYR A 386 1.54 -6.91 -8.45
N LYS A 387 1.03 -7.46 -9.56
CA LYS A 387 1.83 -8.30 -10.47
C LYS A 387 2.99 -7.51 -11.08
N LYS A 388 2.76 -6.28 -11.55
CA LYS A 388 3.83 -5.42 -12.11
C LYS A 388 4.96 -5.19 -11.12
N LEU A 389 4.65 -5.05 -9.84
CA LEU A 389 5.64 -4.79 -8.78
C LEU A 389 6.39 -6.04 -8.32
N PHE A 390 5.72 -7.19 -8.29
CA PHE A 390 6.23 -8.40 -7.65
C PHE A 390 6.39 -9.60 -8.60
N ALA A 391 6.04 -9.46 -9.88
CA ALA A 391 6.40 -10.45 -10.85
C ALA A 391 7.93 -10.62 -10.84
N LEU A 392 8.37 -11.85 -10.67
CA LEU A 392 9.77 -12.14 -10.95
C LEU A 392 9.98 -11.80 -12.42
N PRO A 393 11.00 -11.02 -12.77
CA PRO A 393 11.34 -10.80 -14.16
C PRO A 393 11.42 -12.17 -14.83
N ASP A 394 10.80 -12.33 -15.99
CA ASP A 394 10.88 -13.56 -16.75
C ASP A 394 12.37 -13.94 -16.88
N GLU A 395 12.71 -15.22 -16.69
CA GLU A 395 14.10 -15.68 -16.75
C GLU A 395 14.76 -15.22 -18.06
N SER A 396 13.98 -15.11 -19.12
CA SER A 396 14.40 -14.55 -20.42
C SER A 396 14.69 -13.04 -20.35
N GLU A 397 13.96 -12.27 -19.56
CA GLU A 397 14.16 -10.83 -19.36
C GLU A 397 15.41 -10.57 -18.51
N LEU A 398 15.58 -11.31 -17.40
CA LEU A 398 16.81 -11.28 -16.59
C LEU A 398 18.04 -11.64 -17.42
N GLN A 399 17.93 -12.66 -18.27
CA GLN A 399 19.01 -13.05 -19.16
C GLN A 399 19.31 -11.97 -20.20
N ARG A 400 18.31 -11.26 -20.73
CA ARG A 400 18.49 -10.12 -21.63
C ARG A 400 19.18 -8.93 -20.95
N GLN A 401 18.75 -8.58 -19.71
CA GLN A 401 19.38 -7.52 -18.93
C GLN A 401 20.84 -7.88 -18.58
N ASP A 402 21.09 -9.10 -18.13
CA ASP A 402 22.44 -9.61 -17.87
C ASP A 402 23.29 -9.61 -19.14
N ALA A 403 22.70 -9.97 -20.29
CA ALA A 403 23.39 -9.95 -21.57
C ALA A 403 23.74 -8.52 -22.00
N GLN A 404 22.82 -7.55 -21.83
CA GLN A 404 23.08 -6.15 -22.14
C GLN A 404 24.20 -5.59 -21.27
N GLU A 405 24.19 -5.86 -19.95
CA GLU A 405 25.25 -5.37 -19.05
C GLU A 405 26.62 -6.01 -19.38
N LEU A 406 26.62 -7.28 -19.76
CA LEU A 406 27.84 -7.92 -20.25
C LEU A 406 28.35 -7.26 -21.54
N LEU A 407 27.44 -6.88 -22.44
CA LEU A 407 27.79 -6.19 -23.68
C LEU A 407 28.38 -4.81 -23.40
N ASP A 408 27.76 -4.04 -22.53
CA ASP A 408 28.23 -2.70 -22.15
C ASP A 408 29.63 -2.77 -21.54
N TRP A 409 29.88 -3.75 -20.66
CA TRP A 409 31.21 -4.01 -20.12
C TRP A 409 32.24 -4.41 -21.22
N LEU A 410 31.84 -5.26 -22.16
CA LEU A 410 32.70 -5.67 -23.26
C LEU A 410 33.05 -4.50 -24.18
N ILE A 411 32.12 -3.59 -24.45
CA ILE A 411 32.32 -2.38 -25.24
C ILE A 411 33.38 -1.48 -24.57
N GLU A 412 33.27 -1.28 -23.26
CA GLU A 412 34.24 -0.45 -22.54
C GLU A 412 35.63 -1.12 -22.47
N GLU A 413 35.70 -2.43 -22.25
CA GLU A 413 36.95 -3.19 -22.16
C GLU A 413 37.66 -3.29 -23.50
N CYS A 414 36.93 -3.34 -24.61
CA CYS A 414 37.50 -3.35 -25.96
C CYS A 414 37.82 -1.97 -26.51
N ARG A 415 37.62 -0.91 -25.74
CA ARG A 415 37.82 0.47 -26.21
C ARG A 415 39.26 0.72 -26.59
N GLY A 416 39.47 1.07 -27.87
CA GLY A 416 40.80 1.27 -28.42
C GLY A 416 41.55 0.04 -28.87
N GLU A 417 40.99 -1.15 -28.73
CA GLU A 417 41.54 -2.40 -29.28
C GLU A 417 41.08 -2.65 -30.73
N CYS A 418 42.00 -3.13 -31.56
CA CYS A 418 41.75 -3.41 -32.96
C CYS A 418 42.33 -4.77 -33.37
N PRO A 419 41.51 -5.81 -33.74
CA PRO A 419 40.04 -5.82 -33.67
C PRO A 419 39.52 -5.81 -32.23
N PRO A 420 38.27 -5.30 -31.97
CA PRO A 420 37.70 -5.26 -30.64
C PRO A 420 37.37 -6.67 -30.15
N ARG A 421 38.33 -7.28 -29.44
CA ARG A 421 38.20 -8.67 -28.98
C ARG A 421 38.77 -8.89 -27.59
N VAL A 422 38.08 -9.74 -26.82
CA VAL A 422 38.48 -10.14 -25.47
C VAL A 422 38.61 -11.65 -25.38
N LYS A 423 39.64 -12.14 -24.66
CA LYS A 423 39.73 -13.58 -24.35
C LYS A 423 38.58 -14.00 -23.39
N LYS A 424 37.88 -15.05 -23.73
CA LYS A 424 36.79 -15.57 -22.90
C LYS A 424 37.24 -15.87 -21.45
N ASN A 425 38.46 -16.39 -21.27
CA ASN A 425 39.01 -16.65 -19.94
C ASN A 425 39.27 -15.34 -19.16
N TYR A 426 39.59 -14.25 -19.85
CA TYR A 426 39.74 -12.94 -19.21
C TYR A 426 38.40 -12.42 -18.66
N ILE A 427 37.29 -12.63 -19.38
CA ILE A 427 35.94 -12.31 -18.89
C ILE A 427 35.61 -13.09 -17.59
N LEU A 428 36.03 -14.37 -17.51
CA LEU A 428 35.85 -15.19 -16.31
C LEU A 428 36.70 -14.72 -15.12
N GLN A 429 37.85 -14.07 -15.36
CA GLN A 429 38.76 -13.59 -14.32
C GLN A 429 38.48 -12.15 -13.90
N CYS A 430 38.29 -11.27 -14.87
CA CYS A 430 38.26 -9.82 -14.69
C CYS A 430 36.87 -9.20 -14.93
N GLY A 431 35.95 -9.90 -15.58
CA GLY A 431 34.60 -9.42 -15.83
C GLY A 431 33.78 -9.20 -14.54
N PRO A 432 32.59 -8.59 -14.63
CA PRO A 432 31.70 -8.39 -13.49
C PRO A 432 31.48 -9.69 -12.71
N GLY A 433 31.55 -9.64 -11.39
CA GLY A 433 31.57 -10.83 -10.51
C GLY A 433 30.44 -11.85 -10.78
N ARG A 434 29.24 -11.33 -11.11
CA ARG A 434 28.05 -12.15 -11.41
C ARG A 434 28.14 -12.94 -12.74
N PHE A 435 29.07 -12.59 -13.65
CA PHE A 435 29.28 -13.26 -14.93
C PHE A 435 30.49 -14.21 -14.94
N ARG A 436 31.22 -14.32 -13.85
CA ARG A 436 32.41 -15.19 -13.73
C ARG A 436 32.08 -16.68 -13.65
N ASN A 437 30.79 -17.04 -13.71
CA ASN A 437 30.35 -18.42 -13.81
C ASN A 437 30.33 -18.87 -15.28
N ARG A 438 31.03 -19.97 -15.59
CA ARG A 438 31.22 -20.48 -16.96
C ARG A 438 29.92 -20.83 -17.68
N LYS A 439 28.94 -21.44 -16.96
CA LYS A 439 27.63 -21.79 -17.54
C LYS A 439 26.83 -20.50 -17.85
N LYS A 440 26.76 -19.57 -16.92
CA LYS A 440 26.05 -18.30 -17.07
C LYS A 440 26.68 -17.47 -18.20
N LEU A 441 28.00 -17.33 -18.22
CA LEU A 441 28.70 -16.58 -19.28
C LEU A 441 28.42 -17.19 -20.66
N ASN A 442 28.45 -18.52 -20.80
CA ASN A 442 28.14 -19.15 -22.08
C ASN A 442 26.72 -18.84 -22.56
N ALA A 443 25.73 -18.89 -21.67
CA ALA A 443 24.34 -18.59 -22.01
C ALA A 443 24.22 -17.13 -22.50
N LEU A 444 24.82 -16.16 -21.79
CA LEU A 444 24.77 -14.75 -22.16
C LEU A 444 25.49 -14.47 -23.48
N LEU A 445 26.69 -15.04 -23.70
CA LEU A 445 27.40 -14.91 -24.97
C LEU A 445 26.61 -15.50 -26.14
N ASN A 446 25.89 -16.60 -25.94
CA ASN A 446 25.03 -17.19 -26.99
C ASN A 446 23.84 -16.28 -27.30
N ILE A 447 23.22 -15.63 -26.29
CA ILE A 447 22.16 -14.64 -26.50
C ILE A 447 22.68 -13.48 -27.34
N LEU A 448 23.83 -12.90 -26.98
CA LEU A 448 24.43 -11.78 -27.71
C LEU A 448 24.86 -12.17 -29.12
N ALA A 449 25.36 -13.39 -29.30
CA ALA A 449 25.70 -13.91 -30.62
C ALA A 449 24.46 -14.12 -31.51
N SER A 450 23.36 -14.63 -30.95
CA SER A 450 22.08 -14.75 -31.67
C SER A 450 21.50 -13.39 -32.09
N GLN A 451 21.78 -12.33 -31.32
CA GLN A 451 21.43 -10.94 -31.64
C GLN A 451 22.40 -10.26 -32.59
N LEU A 452 23.42 -10.96 -33.07
CA LEU A 452 24.47 -10.45 -33.96
C LEU A 452 25.30 -9.29 -33.33
N LYS A 453 25.31 -9.20 -31.99
CA LYS A 453 26.08 -8.17 -31.25
C LYS A 453 27.55 -8.53 -31.09
N LEU A 454 27.87 -9.83 -31.14
CA LEU A 454 29.24 -10.35 -31.05
C LEU A 454 29.36 -11.67 -31.80
N SER A 455 30.63 -12.09 -32.05
CA SER A 455 30.95 -13.43 -32.52
C SER A 455 31.96 -14.11 -31.58
N ILE A 456 31.93 -15.42 -31.55
CA ILE A 456 32.84 -16.24 -30.75
C ILE A 456 33.76 -16.98 -31.70
N GLU A 457 35.07 -16.71 -31.65
CA GLU A 457 36.05 -17.34 -32.51
C GLU A 457 37.06 -18.12 -31.68
N ARG A 458 37.58 -19.20 -32.26
CA ARG A 458 38.59 -20.05 -31.63
C ARG A 458 39.89 -20.02 -32.41
N GLU A 459 40.92 -19.53 -31.75
CA GLU A 459 42.30 -19.56 -32.33
C GLU A 459 43.16 -20.54 -31.51
N GLY A 460 43.43 -21.71 -32.07
CA GLY A 460 44.15 -22.77 -31.37
C GLY A 460 43.42 -23.25 -30.10
N LYS A 461 44.02 -23.05 -28.93
CA LYS A 461 43.42 -23.40 -27.62
C LYS A 461 42.66 -22.23 -26.97
N THR A 462 42.70 -21.03 -27.56
CA THR A 462 42.11 -19.81 -26.99
C THR A 462 40.79 -19.48 -27.67
N THR A 463 39.75 -19.12 -26.89
CA THR A 463 38.48 -18.62 -27.41
C THR A 463 38.43 -17.10 -27.20
N TYR A 464 38.11 -16.41 -28.24
CA TYR A 464 37.92 -14.94 -28.26
C TYR A 464 36.46 -14.59 -28.46
N VAL A 465 36.04 -13.48 -27.89
CA VAL A 465 34.77 -12.82 -28.09
C VAL A 465 35.06 -11.54 -28.87
N LEU A 466 34.46 -11.40 -30.03
CA LEU A 466 34.66 -10.23 -30.92
C LEU A 466 33.35 -9.44 -30.97
N LEU A 467 33.38 -8.15 -30.76
CA LEU A 467 32.22 -7.28 -30.92
C LEU A 467 31.89 -7.07 -32.39
N SER A 468 30.59 -7.15 -32.74
CA SER A 468 30.10 -7.04 -34.12
C SER A 468 29.66 -5.61 -34.49
N ASP A 469 29.56 -4.68 -33.52
CA ASP A 469 28.95 -3.38 -33.73
C ASP A 469 30.00 -2.37 -34.28
N VAL A 470 29.83 -2.02 -35.55
CA VAL A 470 30.67 -1.09 -36.31
C VAL A 470 30.47 0.37 -35.85
N ASN A 471 29.35 0.70 -35.16
CA ASN A 471 28.99 2.07 -34.81
C ASN A 471 29.87 2.70 -33.72
N ASN A 472 30.72 1.91 -33.03
CA ASN A 472 31.65 2.39 -32.00
C ASN A 472 33.10 2.35 -32.43
N ILE A 473 33.44 1.97 -33.67
CA ILE A 473 34.80 1.97 -34.21
C ILE A 473 34.89 3.14 -35.17
N THR A 474 35.75 4.08 -34.89
CA THR A 474 36.01 5.21 -35.79
C THR A 474 36.70 4.73 -37.07
N LEU A 475 36.48 5.42 -38.20
CA LEU A 475 37.16 5.15 -39.49
C LEU A 475 38.70 5.13 -39.37
N SER A 476 39.27 5.89 -38.42
CA SER A 476 40.70 5.92 -38.09
C SER A 476 41.16 4.63 -37.41
N GLU A 477 40.35 4.03 -36.53
CA GLU A 477 40.67 2.77 -35.85
C GLU A 477 40.57 1.57 -36.80
N LEU A 478 39.57 1.56 -37.70
CA LEU A 478 39.46 0.57 -38.77
C LEU A 478 40.65 0.63 -39.72
N LYS A 479 41.12 1.83 -40.03
CA LYS A 479 42.29 2.02 -40.88
C LYS A 479 43.57 1.54 -40.19
N ALA A 480 43.75 1.83 -38.90
CA ALA A 480 44.86 1.35 -38.09
C ALA A 480 44.90 -0.19 -37.99
N CYS A 481 43.75 -0.85 -37.86
CA CYS A 481 43.64 -2.31 -37.88
C CYS A 481 44.08 -2.93 -39.22
N TYR A 482 43.71 -2.28 -40.31
CA TYR A 482 44.07 -2.72 -41.64
C TYR A 482 45.59 -2.59 -41.90
N ASP A 483 46.16 -1.47 -41.47
CA ASP A 483 47.61 -1.16 -41.63
C ASP A 483 48.49 -2.08 -40.73
N GLN A 484 47.93 -2.66 -39.66
CA GLN A 484 48.59 -3.63 -38.78
C GLN A 484 48.49 -5.09 -39.29
N GLY A 485 47.96 -5.33 -40.51
CA GLY A 485 47.98 -6.65 -41.16
C GLY A 485 46.83 -7.58 -40.72
N TYR A 486 45.82 -7.08 -40.04
CA TYR A 486 44.61 -7.86 -39.70
C TYR A 486 43.67 -8.00 -40.91
N HIS A 487 43.73 -9.11 -41.64
CA HIS A 487 42.95 -9.39 -42.86
C HIS A 487 41.86 -10.44 -42.57
N SER A 488 41.00 -10.24 -41.55
CA SER A 488 39.87 -11.15 -41.34
C SER A 488 38.80 -10.98 -42.42
N HIS A 489 38.10 -12.07 -42.77
CA HIS A 489 37.00 -12.06 -43.77
C HIS A 489 35.94 -10.97 -43.44
N LYS A 490 35.63 -10.76 -42.18
CA LYS A 490 34.69 -9.73 -41.71
C LYS A 490 35.22 -8.29 -41.90
N LEU A 491 36.50 -8.03 -41.76
CA LEU A 491 37.08 -6.74 -42.05
C LEU A 491 36.96 -6.36 -43.54
N ARG A 492 36.96 -7.37 -44.44
CA ARG A 492 36.67 -7.18 -45.87
C ARG A 492 35.21 -6.87 -46.12
N GLU A 493 34.28 -7.56 -45.48
CA GLU A 493 32.84 -7.27 -45.56
C GLU A 493 32.52 -5.88 -45.05
N TRP A 494 33.12 -5.42 -43.92
CA TRP A 494 32.97 -4.10 -43.41
C TRP A 494 33.53 -3.02 -44.35
N LYS A 495 34.63 -3.28 -45.00
CA LYS A 495 35.19 -2.39 -46.04
C LYS A 495 34.22 -2.22 -47.20
N GLU A 496 33.59 -3.31 -47.65
CA GLU A 496 32.62 -3.26 -48.73
C GLU A 496 31.35 -2.54 -48.38
N GLN A 497 30.91 -2.58 -47.10
CA GLN A 497 29.74 -1.82 -46.60
C GLN A 497 30.02 -0.34 -46.39
N LEU A 498 31.26 0.04 -45.92
CA LEU A 498 31.65 1.41 -45.62
C LEU A 498 32.09 2.20 -46.85
N PHE A 499 32.52 1.56 -47.93
CA PHE A 499 33.03 2.18 -49.14
C PHE A 499 32.14 1.89 -50.38
N ARG A 500 30.88 1.48 -50.21
CA ARG A 500 29.92 1.54 -51.33
C ARG A 500 29.54 3.00 -51.56
N PRO A 501 29.66 3.48 -52.83
CA PRO A 501 29.38 4.85 -53.18
C PRO A 501 27.89 5.26 -52.93
#